data_fbc23bfb274230a55fe165cfdc33326d
#
_entry.id   fbc23bfb274230a55fe165cfdc33326d
#
_cell.length_a   1.000
_cell.length_b   1.000
_cell.length_c   1.000
_cell.angle_alpha   90.00
_cell.angle_beta   90.00
_cell.angle_gamma   90.00
#
_symmetry.space_group_name_H-M   'P 1'
#
loop_
_entity.id
_entity.type
_entity.pdbx_description
1 polymer ?
#
loop_
_entity_poly.entity_id
_entity_poly.type
_entity_poly.pdbx_seq_one_letter_code
_entity_poly.pdbx_strand_id
1 'polypeptide(L)'
;MPTRITNFLHDSLQTGVQVLGTSFNTADVHVHDLTATLPDFQRTGRNFYGIVEGIHVRLTSAGSPTKVTIRVCADADGDYTLVPDTEATLVAGVTTATSKCAAFSVGIPIFQILGGPGNGSLYLFAKVDDGTGNPVLAQSCITWRE
;
A
#
# COMPACT_ATOMS: atom_id res chain seq x y z
N MET A 1 18.70 25.74 15.68
CA MET A 1 18.41 24.39 15.20
C MET A 1 18.03 24.40 13.74
N PRO A 2 18.84 23.83 12.89
CA PRO A 2 18.44 23.77 11.48
C PRO A 2 17.21 22.87 11.33
N THR A 3 16.15 23.45 10.80
CA THR A 3 15.02 22.66 10.40
C THR A 3 15.40 21.91 9.13
N ARG A 4 15.60 20.66 9.26
CA ARG A 4 15.83 19.84 8.10
C ARG A 4 14.50 19.52 7.44
N ILE A 5 14.28 20.15 6.33
CA ILE A 5 13.14 19.79 5.48
C ILE A 5 13.66 18.82 4.43
N THR A 6 13.38 17.58 4.65
CA THR A 6 13.63 16.57 3.63
C THR A 6 12.34 16.35 2.86
N ASN A 7 12.28 16.94 1.70
CA ASN A 7 11.12 16.86 0.84
C ASN A 7 11.27 15.76 -0.21
N PHE A 8 11.92 14.66 0.11
CA PHE A 8 11.96 13.54 -0.80
C PHE A 8 10.74 12.69 -0.59
N LEU A 9 9.74 12.89 -1.44
CA LEU A 9 8.68 11.92 -1.63
C LEU A 9 9.18 10.91 -2.64
N HIS A 10 9.28 9.69 -2.21
CA HIS A 10 9.58 8.57 -3.08
C HIS A 10 8.31 7.76 -3.27
N ASP A 11 8.05 7.39 -4.50
CA ASP A 11 6.93 6.54 -4.84
C ASP A 11 7.43 5.15 -5.21
N SER A 12 6.82 4.14 -4.64
CA SER A 12 6.97 2.77 -5.09
C SER A 12 5.64 2.33 -5.68
N LEU A 13 5.63 2.10 -6.97
CA LEU A 13 4.44 1.67 -7.69
C LEU A 13 4.50 0.18 -7.95
N GLN A 14 3.51 -0.52 -7.49
CA GLN A 14 3.31 -1.93 -7.80
C GLN A 14 2.14 -2.06 -8.77
N THR A 15 2.37 -2.77 -9.85
CA THR A 15 1.35 -3.10 -10.82
C THR A 15 1.11 -4.60 -10.79
N GLY A 16 -0.16 -4.98 -10.75
CA GLY A 16 -0.59 -6.36 -10.75
C GLY A 16 -2.09 -6.40 -10.92
N VAL A 17 -2.62 -7.57 -11.16
CA VAL A 17 -4.05 -7.76 -11.34
C VAL A 17 -4.54 -8.72 -10.27
N GLN A 18 -5.38 -8.21 -9.39
CA GLN A 18 -5.98 -9.00 -8.32
C GLN A 18 -7.47 -8.70 -8.23
N VAL A 19 -8.28 -9.72 -8.43
CA VAL A 19 -9.73 -9.62 -8.24
C VAL A 19 -10.01 -9.54 -6.74
N LEU A 20 -10.79 -8.54 -6.35
CA LEU A 20 -11.16 -8.32 -4.95
C LEU A 20 -12.58 -8.82 -4.68
N GLY A 21 -12.75 -9.44 -3.54
CA GLY A 21 -14.04 -9.83 -2.99
C GLY A 21 -14.28 -9.17 -1.64
N THR A 22 -15.28 -9.65 -0.92
CA THR A 22 -15.64 -9.15 0.42
C THR A 22 -14.78 -9.71 1.54
N SER A 23 -13.87 -10.61 1.23
CA SER A 23 -12.87 -11.14 2.17
C SER A 23 -11.48 -10.76 1.69
N PHE A 24 -10.53 -10.63 2.62
CA PHE A 24 -9.13 -10.45 2.26
C PHE A 24 -8.63 -11.67 1.50
N ASN A 25 -7.81 -11.44 0.50
CA ASN A 25 -7.18 -12.51 -0.24
C ASN A 25 -6.15 -13.22 0.64
N THR A 26 -6.05 -14.52 0.45
CA THR A 26 -5.04 -15.34 1.13
C THR A 26 -3.66 -15.24 0.46
N ALA A 27 -3.62 -14.77 -0.77
CA ALA A 27 -2.39 -14.53 -1.49
C ALA A 27 -2.01 -13.05 -1.45
N ASP A 28 -0.75 -12.77 -1.63
CA ASP A 28 -0.24 -11.42 -1.72
C ASP A 28 -0.94 -10.66 -2.83
N VAL A 29 -1.61 -9.60 -2.48
CA VAL A 29 -2.27 -8.76 -3.48
C VAL A 29 -1.24 -7.91 -4.17
N HIS A 30 -0.56 -7.10 -3.40
CA HIS A 30 0.53 -6.29 -3.90
C HIS A 30 1.68 -6.31 -2.90
N VAL A 31 2.88 -6.49 -3.41
CA VAL A 31 4.10 -6.52 -2.61
C VAL A 31 4.98 -5.37 -3.02
N HIS A 32 5.35 -4.53 -2.06
CA HIS A 32 6.27 -3.42 -2.28
C HIS A 32 7.63 -3.77 -1.64
N ASP A 33 8.60 -4.06 -2.48
CA ASP A 33 9.95 -4.39 -2.03
C ASP A 33 10.76 -3.11 -1.84
N LEU A 34 10.89 -2.68 -0.58
CA LEU A 34 11.62 -1.47 -0.24
C LEU A 34 13.13 -1.65 -0.38
N THR A 35 13.64 -2.88 -0.36
CA THR A 35 15.09 -3.10 -0.56
C THR A 35 15.51 -2.77 -1.98
N ALA A 36 14.59 -2.94 -2.96
CA ALA A 36 14.86 -2.61 -4.35
C ALA A 36 14.64 -1.13 -4.66
N THR A 37 13.79 -0.44 -3.90
CA THR A 37 13.37 0.93 -4.19
C THR A 37 14.05 2.00 -3.36
N LEU A 38 14.54 1.64 -2.16
CA LEU A 38 15.24 2.58 -1.29
C LEU A 38 16.69 2.76 -1.76
N PRO A 39 17.22 3.98 -1.69
CA PRO A 39 18.65 4.21 -1.92
C PRO A 39 19.50 3.42 -0.95
N ASP A 40 20.73 3.09 -1.37
CA ASP A 40 21.65 2.27 -0.59
C ASP A 40 21.91 2.80 0.82
N PHE A 41 22.01 4.11 0.97
CA PHE A 41 22.24 4.70 2.30
C PHE A 41 21.09 4.48 3.27
N GLN A 42 19.86 4.35 2.75
CA GLN A 42 18.69 4.06 3.57
C GLN A 42 18.61 2.58 3.94
N ARG A 43 19.21 1.71 3.13
CA ARG A 43 19.25 0.26 3.38
C ARG A 43 20.35 -0.16 4.33
N THR A 44 21.44 0.59 4.39
CA THR A 44 22.64 0.19 5.12
C THR A 44 22.67 0.61 6.59
N GLY A 45 21.60 1.12 7.13
CA GLY A 45 21.40 1.20 8.56
C GLY A 45 21.77 2.50 9.24
N ARG A 46 22.22 3.48 8.52
CA ARG A 46 22.58 4.74 9.17
C ARG A 46 21.40 5.68 9.34
N ASN A 47 20.37 5.55 8.54
CA ASN A 47 19.24 6.47 8.54
C ASN A 47 17.95 5.75 8.18
N PHE A 48 17.53 4.81 9.01
CA PHE A 48 16.20 4.21 8.88
C PHE A 48 15.10 5.13 9.44
N TYR A 49 15.19 6.43 9.16
CA TYR A 49 14.27 7.41 9.70
C TYR A 49 13.09 7.69 8.78
N GLY A 50 13.05 7.02 7.65
CA GLY A 50 11.95 7.20 6.73
C GLY A 50 10.64 6.65 7.27
N ILE A 51 9.56 7.26 6.82
CA ILE A 51 8.19 6.86 7.18
C ILE A 51 7.41 6.67 5.90
N VAL A 52 6.75 5.52 5.76
CA VAL A 52 5.70 5.35 4.75
C VAL A 52 4.50 6.13 5.25
N GLU A 53 4.11 7.16 4.53
CA GLU A 53 3.04 8.06 4.95
C GLU A 53 1.74 7.91 4.17
N GLY A 54 1.78 7.30 2.99
CA GLY A 54 0.61 7.13 2.16
C GLY A 54 0.57 5.79 1.46
N ILE A 55 -0.65 5.29 1.29
CA ILE A 55 -0.93 4.12 0.46
C ILE A 55 -2.08 4.50 -0.44
N HIS A 56 -1.90 4.32 -1.73
CA HIS A 56 -2.89 4.63 -2.74
C HIS A 56 -3.24 3.38 -3.52
N VAL A 57 -4.52 3.15 -3.74
CA VAL A 57 -4.99 2.02 -4.52
C VAL A 57 -5.89 2.49 -5.65
N ARG A 58 -5.80 1.81 -6.78
CA ARG A 58 -6.68 2.03 -7.91
C ARG A 58 -7.33 0.73 -8.32
N LEU A 59 -8.65 0.76 -8.36
CA LEU A 59 -9.46 -0.36 -8.83
C LEU A 59 -9.93 -0.08 -10.24
N THR A 60 -9.96 -1.12 -11.05
CA THR A 60 -10.58 -1.10 -12.39
C THR A 60 -11.79 -2.03 -12.41
N SER A 61 -12.67 -1.85 -13.37
CA SER A 61 -13.93 -2.61 -13.47
C SER A 61 -14.73 -2.56 -12.17
N ALA A 62 -14.71 -1.42 -11.52
CA ALA A 62 -15.16 -1.28 -10.14
C ALA A 62 -16.59 -0.74 -10.06
N GLY A 63 -17.52 -1.25 -10.84
CA GLY A 63 -18.87 -0.67 -10.89
C GLY A 63 -19.60 -0.60 -9.55
N SER A 64 -19.57 -1.65 -8.75
CA SER A 64 -20.40 -1.78 -7.55
C SER A 64 -19.75 -1.33 -6.24
N PRO A 65 -18.48 -1.62 -5.96
CA PRO A 65 -17.93 -1.29 -4.65
C PRO A 65 -17.88 0.22 -4.40
N THR A 66 -18.19 0.60 -3.17
CA THR A 66 -18.12 1.99 -2.71
C THR A 66 -17.00 2.22 -1.70
N LYS A 67 -16.50 1.15 -1.11
CA LYS A 67 -15.45 1.19 -0.10
C LYS A 67 -14.44 0.10 -0.32
N VAL A 68 -13.20 0.39 0.03
CA VAL A 68 -12.11 -0.57 0.07
C VAL A 68 -11.51 -0.58 1.46
N THR A 69 -11.22 -1.77 1.97
CA THR A 69 -10.52 -1.96 3.24
C THR A 69 -9.16 -2.56 2.95
N ILE A 70 -8.13 -2.00 3.55
CA ILE A 70 -6.78 -2.53 3.44
C ILE A 70 -6.27 -3.02 4.80
N ARG A 71 -5.38 -3.98 4.73
CA ARG A 71 -4.50 -4.40 5.82
C ARG A 71 -3.09 -4.42 5.29
N VAL A 72 -2.16 -3.84 6.01
CA VAL A 72 -0.76 -3.79 5.61
C VAL A 72 0.06 -4.61 6.58
N CYS A 73 0.82 -5.55 6.04
CA CYS A 73 1.61 -6.49 6.81
C CYS A 73 3.07 -6.50 6.37
N ALA A 74 3.93 -6.95 7.26
CA ALA A 74 5.35 -7.15 6.96
C ALA A 74 5.66 -8.59 6.52
N ASP A 75 4.65 -9.43 6.40
CA ASP A 75 4.80 -10.83 5.98
C ASP A 75 3.70 -11.24 5.01
N ALA A 76 3.97 -12.27 4.22
CA ALA A 76 3.05 -12.77 3.21
C ALA A 76 1.82 -13.47 3.81
N ASP A 77 1.94 -14.00 5.02
CA ASP A 77 0.85 -14.72 5.68
C ASP A 77 -0.16 -13.77 6.34
N GLY A 78 0.18 -12.49 6.48
CA GLY A 78 -0.69 -11.51 7.09
C GLY A 78 -0.73 -11.54 8.61
N ASP A 79 0.23 -12.20 9.23
CA ASP A 79 0.29 -12.35 10.69
C ASP A 79 0.97 -11.16 11.37
N TYR A 80 1.90 -10.52 10.69
CA TYR A 80 2.62 -9.37 11.21
C TYR A 80 2.01 -8.07 10.67
N THR A 81 0.96 -7.61 11.33
CA THR A 81 0.21 -6.43 10.89
C THR A 81 0.92 -5.13 11.27
N LEU A 82 1.17 -4.29 10.28
CA LEU A 82 1.72 -2.93 10.47
C LEU A 82 0.63 -1.88 10.51
N VAL A 83 -0.40 -2.04 9.69
CA VAL A 83 -1.58 -1.18 9.69
C VAL A 83 -2.80 -2.07 9.83
N PRO A 84 -3.60 -1.87 10.89
CA PRO A 84 -4.83 -2.65 11.07
C PRO A 84 -5.84 -2.33 9.96
N ASP A 85 -6.86 -3.15 9.85
CA ASP A 85 -7.91 -2.99 8.85
C ASP A 85 -8.43 -1.56 8.84
N THR A 86 -8.26 -0.91 7.70
CA THR A 86 -8.64 0.49 7.51
C THR A 86 -9.47 0.64 6.25
N GLU A 87 -10.63 1.25 6.38
CA GLU A 87 -11.58 1.44 5.30
C GLU A 87 -11.50 2.85 4.75
N ALA A 88 -11.62 2.97 3.44
CA ALA A 88 -11.75 4.26 2.78
C ALA A 88 -12.83 4.20 1.70
N THR A 89 -13.47 5.34 1.49
CA THR A 89 -14.45 5.51 0.42
C THR A 89 -13.74 5.61 -0.92
N LEU A 90 -14.23 4.85 -1.90
CA LEU A 90 -13.72 4.89 -3.25
C LEU A 90 -14.24 6.12 -3.98
N VAL A 91 -13.36 6.80 -4.68
CA VAL A 91 -13.69 7.97 -5.49
C VAL A 91 -13.54 7.60 -6.96
N ALA A 92 -14.55 7.95 -7.76
CA ALA A 92 -14.54 7.69 -9.19
C ALA A 92 -13.36 8.39 -9.87
N GLY A 93 -12.71 7.66 -10.77
CA GLY A 93 -11.60 8.21 -11.55
C GLY A 93 -12.04 9.31 -12.50
N VAL A 94 -11.19 10.28 -12.70
CA VAL A 94 -11.51 11.44 -13.56
C VAL A 94 -11.55 11.06 -15.05
N THR A 95 -10.82 10.03 -15.43
CA THR A 95 -10.65 9.67 -16.85
C THR A 95 -11.49 8.51 -17.31
N THR A 96 -11.96 7.67 -16.42
CA THR A 96 -12.82 6.53 -16.77
C THR A 96 -13.84 6.28 -15.66
N ALA A 97 -15.10 6.12 -16.05
CA ALA A 97 -16.18 5.83 -15.09
C ALA A 97 -16.03 4.47 -14.38
N THR A 98 -15.18 3.59 -14.90
CA THR A 98 -14.95 2.25 -14.36
C THR A 98 -13.74 2.17 -13.41
N SER A 99 -12.99 3.26 -13.27
CA SER A 99 -11.84 3.33 -12.38
C SER A 99 -12.23 4.06 -11.09
N LYS A 100 -11.84 3.50 -9.96
CA LYS A 100 -12.05 4.10 -8.64
C LYS A 100 -10.75 4.05 -7.84
N CYS A 101 -10.52 5.08 -7.04
CA CYS A 101 -9.31 5.23 -6.26
C CYS A 101 -9.62 5.45 -4.79
N ALA A 102 -8.68 5.08 -3.93
CA ALA A 102 -8.71 5.42 -2.52
C ALA A 102 -7.29 5.72 -2.04
N ALA A 103 -7.19 6.62 -1.07
CA ALA A 103 -5.94 7.00 -0.44
C ALA A 103 -6.05 6.79 1.07
N PHE A 104 -4.98 6.27 1.64
CA PHE A 104 -4.87 6.01 3.07
C PHE A 104 -3.67 6.76 3.62
N SER A 105 -3.88 7.50 4.72
CA SER A 105 -2.79 8.08 5.49
C SER A 105 -2.34 7.08 6.54
N VAL A 106 -1.05 6.76 6.51
CA VAL A 106 -0.44 5.79 7.43
C VAL A 106 0.83 6.37 8.02
N GLY A 107 1.37 5.72 9.02
CA GLY A 107 2.63 6.13 9.62
C GLY A 107 3.45 4.91 9.95
N ILE A 108 4.07 4.30 8.93
CA ILE A 108 4.85 3.09 9.11
C ILE A 108 6.34 3.45 9.08
N PRO A 109 7.07 3.33 10.20
CA PRO A 109 8.52 3.51 10.16
C PRO A 109 9.16 2.50 9.22
N ILE A 110 10.00 2.96 8.31
CA ILE A 110 10.65 2.09 7.33
C ILE A 110 11.48 1.00 8.00
N PHE A 111 12.10 1.29 9.15
CA PHE A 111 12.89 0.28 9.87
C PHE A 111 12.05 -0.93 10.30
N GLN A 112 10.75 -0.77 10.55
CA GLN A 112 9.87 -1.89 10.89
C GLN A 112 9.65 -2.82 9.70
N ILE A 113 9.66 -2.27 8.50
CA ILE A 113 9.53 -3.05 7.28
C ILE A 113 10.85 -3.76 6.96
N LEU A 114 11.96 -3.03 7.02
CA LEU A 114 13.28 -3.58 6.73
C LEU A 114 13.72 -4.63 7.75
N GLY A 115 13.31 -4.48 9.00
CA GLY A 115 13.58 -5.46 10.05
C GLY A 115 12.50 -6.51 10.22
N GLY A 116 11.47 -6.49 9.41
CA GLY A 116 10.35 -7.40 9.51
C GLY A 116 10.60 -8.76 8.86
N PRO A 117 9.70 -9.73 9.08
CA PRO A 117 9.87 -11.09 8.57
C PRO A 117 9.82 -11.20 7.04
N GLY A 118 9.32 -10.18 6.36
CA GLY A 118 9.31 -10.08 4.90
C GLY A 118 10.60 -9.56 4.28
N ASN A 119 11.64 -9.35 5.07
CA ASN A 119 12.96 -8.89 4.62
C ASN A 119 12.93 -7.59 3.80
N GLY A 120 12.14 -6.64 4.22
CA GLY A 120 12.03 -5.35 3.56
C GLY A 120 10.87 -5.20 2.60
N SER A 121 10.02 -6.19 2.50
CA SER A 121 8.80 -6.12 1.71
C SER A 121 7.60 -5.75 2.56
N LEU A 122 6.72 -4.94 1.98
CA LEU A 122 5.45 -4.55 2.56
C LEU A 122 4.35 -5.22 1.74
N TYR A 123 3.46 -5.92 2.42
CA TYR A 123 2.38 -6.69 1.81
C TYR A 123 1.05 -5.99 2.02
N LEU A 124 0.37 -5.72 0.93
CA LEU A 124 -0.93 -5.05 0.94
C LEU A 124 -2.03 -6.06 0.68
N PHE A 125 -2.92 -6.23 1.65
CA PHE A 125 -4.14 -7.02 1.51
C PHE A 125 -5.32 -6.07 1.38
N ALA A 126 -6.26 -6.40 0.51
CA ALA A 126 -7.42 -5.56 0.26
C ALA A 126 -8.69 -6.38 0.12
N LYS A 127 -9.80 -5.76 0.49
CA LYS A 127 -11.15 -6.27 0.22
C LYS A 127 -12.08 -5.10 -0.05
N VAL A 128 -13.21 -5.40 -0.65
CA VAL A 128 -14.25 -4.39 -0.96
C VAL A 128 -15.55 -4.71 -0.22
N ASP A 129 -16.41 -3.71 -0.13
CA ASP A 129 -17.74 -3.88 0.48
C ASP A 129 -18.70 -4.64 -0.44
N ASP A 130 -18.49 -4.61 -1.74
CA ASP A 130 -19.31 -5.29 -2.73
C ASP A 130 -18.43 -5.83 -3.85
N GLY A 131 -18.37 -7.16 -3.96
CA GLY A 131 -17.57 -7.85 -4.98
C GLY A 131 -18.27 -8.03 -6.33
N THR A 132 -19.49 -7.51 -6.47
CA THR A 132 -20.25 -7.67 -7.71
C THR A 132 -19.51 -7.04 -8.89
N GLY A 133 -19.42 -7.79 -9.98
CA GLY A 133 -18.69 -7.34 -11.17
C GLY A 133 -17.20 -7.59 -11.13
N ASN A 134 -16.70 -8.28 -10.09
CA ASN A 134 -15.30 -8.65 -9.93
C ASN A 134 -14.36 -7.44 -10.03
N PRO A 135 -14.45 -6.48 -9.11
CA PRO A 135 -13.55 -5.34 -9.11
C PRO A 135 -12.10 -5.80 -8.99
N VAL A 136 -11.22 -5.13 -9.69
CA VAL A 136 -9.81 -5.52 -9.79
C VAL A 136 -8.94 -4.45 -9.16
N LEU A 137 -8.10 -4.85 -8.21
CA LEU A 137 -7.01 -4.01 -7.76
C LEU A 137 -5.93 -4.00 -8.85
N ALA A 138 -5.83 -2.89 -9.56
CA ALA A 138 -4.94 -2.75 -10.70
C ALA A 138 -3.58 -2.19 -10.32
N GLN A 139 -3.56 -1.26 -9.39
CA GLN A 139 -2.33 -0.60 -8.96
C GLN A 139 -2.40 -0.26 -7.48
N SER A 140 -1.28 -0.37 -6.82
CA SER A 140 -1.06 0.23 -5.51
C SER A 140 0.25 1.02 -5.52
N CYS A 141 0.26 2.10 -4.78
CA CYS A 141 1.42 2.99 -4.67
C CYS A 141 1.63 3.29 -3.19
N ILE A 142 2.87 3.23 -2.76
CA ILE A 142 3.25 3.70 -1.44
C ILE A 142 4.11 4.96 -1.59
N THR A 143 3.89 5.91 -0.70
CA THR A 143 4.70 7.12 -0.62
C THR A 143 5.40 7.16 0.72
N TRP A 144 6.65 7.55 0.72
CA TRP A 144 7.43 7.69 1.95
C TRP A 144 8.30 8.93 1.90
N ARG A 145 8.75 9.34 3.07
CA ARG A 145 9.66 10.46 3.23
C ARG A 145 10.70 10.15 4.31
N GLU A 146 11.76 10.85 4.24
CA GLU A 146 12.74 10.89 5.32
C GLU A 146 12.36 11.88 6.42
#